data_f1edd47f83b72023b5326937ca21e9cf
#
_entry.id   f1edd47f83b72023b5326937ca21e9cf
#
_cell.length_a   1.000
_cell.length_b   1.000
_cell.length_c   1.000
_cell.angle_alpha   90.00
_cell.angle_beta   90.00
_cell.angle_gamma   90.00
#
_symmetry.space_group_name_H-M   'P 1'
#
loop_
_entity.id
_entity.type
_entity.pdbx_description
1 polymer ?
#
loop_
_entity_poly.entity_id
_entity_poly.type
_entity_poly.pdbx_seq_one_letter_code
_entity_poly.pdbx_strand_id
1 'polypeptide(L)'
;LRYETPSLTRWNARAYDSSFGYVSAQGVPLVELLDPQPDERVLDLGCGTGVLTAEIAKRGAQVLGIDGSAAMIETAIAQYPGLDFTVGYGDDFTVAQPYDAVFSNAALHWMSRDPDAVISCVRMALRPGGRFVAELGGAGNCATLTSAMRTAWREHGLREPGLPWYFPTPAEYAVRLEKGGFTVRILEYVDRPTPLDECPGGAADWVRMFAGSLLDGVPPALVEPLLRRVNELAAPALRRESGWVADYVRLRFAAVRR
;
A
#
# COMPACT_ATOMS: atom_id res chain seq x y z
N LEU A 1 26.02 -0.46 -12.83
CA LEU A 1 24.95 -1.16 -13.58
C LEU A 1 23.66 -0.97 -12.79
N ARG A 2 22.83 0.00 -13.20
CA ARG A 2 21.48 0.15 -12.67
C ARG A 2 20.68 -1.00 -13.26
N TYR A 3 20.30 -1.95 -12.42
CA TYR A 3 19.31 -2.94 -12.79
C TYR A 3 17.99 -2.18 -13.03
N GLU A 4 17.45 -2.27 -14.23
CA GLU A 4 16.09 -1.85 -14.51
C GLU A 4 15.18 -2.65 -13.59
N THR A 5 14.51 -1.96 -12.69
CA THR A 5 13.51 -2.52 -11.79
C THR A 5 12.39 -3.11 -12.67
N PRO A 6 11.95 -4.37 -12.47
CA PRO A 6 10.76 -4.87 -13.14
C PRO A 6 9.64 -3.85 -12.90
N SER A 7 8.93 -3.46 -13.95
CA SER A 7 7.92 -2.41 -13.92
C SER A 7 7.00 -2.61 -12.71
N LEU A 8 7.18 -1.76 -11.72
CA LEU A 8 6.20 -1.59 -10.67
C LEU A 8 4.84 -1.39 -11.36
N THR A 9 3.81 -1.99 -10.80
CA THR A 9 2.42 -1.92 -11.27
C THR A 9 2.15 -0.58 -11.93
N ARG A 10 1.77 -0.57 -13.21
CA ARG A 10 1.40 0.67 -13.91
C ARG A 10 0.09 1.17 -13.31
N TRP A 11 0.21 2.00 -12.29
CA TRP A 11 -0.94 2.61 -11.64
C TRP A 11 -1.67 3.53 -12.63
N ASN A 12 -2.94 3.25 -12.86
CA ASN A 12 -3.83 4.18 -13.52
C ASN A 12 -4.41 5.12 -12.45
N ALA A 13 -3.76 6.28 -12.23
CA ALA A 13 -4.12 7.22 -11.18
C ALA A 13 -5.60 7.67 -11.25
N ARG A 14 -6.16 7.86 -12.46
CA ARG A 14 -7.58 8.24 -12.64
C ARG A 14 -8.53 7.10 -12.26
N ALA A 15 -8.20 5.87 -12.64
CA ALA A 15 -8.98 4.70 -12.24
C ALA A 15 -8.86 4.46 -10.72
N TYR A 16 -7.69 4.74 -10.13
CA TYR A 16 -7.48 4.62 -8.69
C TYR A 16 -8.35 5.61 -7.91
N ASP A 17 -8.37 6.89 -8.25
CA ASP A 17 -9.16 7.90 -7.53
C ASP A 17 -10.68 7.68 -7.65
N SER A 18 -11.16 7.32 -8.85
CA SER A 18 -12.59 7.06 -9.06
C SER A 18 -13.06 5.78 -8.38
N SER A 19 -12.16 4.80 -8.21
CA SER A 19 -12.52 3.45 -7.77
C SER A 19 -12.07 3.14 -6.33
N PHE A 20 -11.23 3.98 -5.68
CA PHE A 20 -10.62 3.69 -4.37
C PHE A 20 -10.68 4.84 -3.36
N GLY A 21 -11.61 5.76 -3.52
CA GLY A 21 -11.90 6.77 -2.49
C GLY A 21 -12.13 6.17 -1.10
N TYR A 22 -12.57 4.91 -1.03
CA TYR A 22 -12.70 4.18 0.24
C TYR A 22 -11.35 3.90 0.92
N VAL A 23 -10.24 3.70 0.19
CA VAL A 23 -8.90 3.47 0.78
C VAL A 23 -8.47 4.71 1.56
N SER A 24 -8.71 5.89 1.00
CA SER A 24 -8.43 7.16 1.67
C SER A 24 -9.39 7.40 2.84
N ALA A 25 -10.69 7.12 2.68
CA ALA A 25 -11.66 7.24 3.77
C ALA A 25 -11.32 6.31 4.94
N GLN A 26 -10.85 5.09 4.67
CA GLN A 26 -10.37 4.16 5.70
C GLN A 26 -9.02 4.58 6.32
N GLY A 27 -8.28 5.49 5.69
CA GLY A 27 -7.03 6.05 6.21
C GLY A 27 -7.21 7.16 7.25
N VAL A 28 -8.39 7.79 7.34
CA VAL A 28 -8.64 8.89 8.29
C VAL A 28 -8.37 8.48 9.74
N PRO A 29 -8.81 7.30 10.24
CA PRO A 29 -8.48 6.87 11.61
C PRO A 29 -6.96 6.68 11.83
N LEU A 30 -6.18 6.42 10.78
CA LEU A 30 -4.72 6.38 10.90
C LEU A 30 -4.11 7.78 11.01
N VAL A 31 -4.71 8.79 10.38
CA VAL A 31 -4.33 10.21 10.58
C VAL A 31 -4.66 10.66 12.01
N GLU A 32 -5.74 10.15 12.61
CA GLU A 32 -6.03 10.39 14.02
C GLU A 32 -4.97 9.77 14.94
N LEU A 33 -4.53 8.54 14.64
CA LEU A 33 -3.44 7.88 15.36
C LEU A 33 -2.10 8.62 15.19
N LEU A 34 -1.85 9.21 14.01
CA LEU A 34 -0.69 10.06 13.76
C LEU A 34 -0.72 11.29 14.66
N ASP A 35 -1.90 11.86 14.91
CA ASP A 35 -2.12 13.09 15.70
C ASP A 35 -1.19 14.24 15.27
N PRO A 36 -1.26 14.68 14.00
CA PRO A 36 -0.37 15.74 13.51
C PRO A 36 -0.69 17.06 14.19
N GLN A 37 0.36 17.73 14.69
CA GLN A 37 0.24 19.02 15.35
C GLN A 37 0.54 20.18 14.38
N PRO A 38 0.03 21.40 14.64
CA PRO A 38 0.42 22.58 13.88
C PRO A 38 1.94 22.76 13.85
N ASP A 39 2.46 23.16 12.67
CA ASP A 39 3.88 23.39 12.39
C ASP A 39 4.78 22.16 12.42
N GLU A 40 4.27 20.97 12.78
CA GLU A 40 5.03 19.73 12.64
C GLU A 40 5.36 19.44 11.17
N ARG A 41 6.54 18.93 10.94
CA ARG A 41 6.96 18.41 9.63
C ARG A 41 6.61 16.93 9.54
N VAL A 42 5.74 16.59 8.59
CA VAL A 42 5.28 15.21 8.36
C VAL A 42 5.68 14.76 6.97
N LEU A 43 6.21 13.55 6.86
CA LEU A 43 6.46 12.87 5.61
C LEU A 43 5.36 11.83 5.37
N ASP A 44 4.64 11.93 4.24
CA ASP A 44 3.66 10.93 3.80
C ASP A 44 4.33 10.01 2.76
N LEU A 45 4.68 8.78 3.17
CA LEU A 45 5.44 7.82 2.39
C LEU A 45 4.48 6.85 1.66
N GLY A 46 4.48 6.90 0.33
CA GLY A 46 3.51 6.23 -0.53
C GLY A 46 2.20 7.01 -0.55
N CYS A 47 2.28 8.32 -0.79
CA CYS A 47 1.17 9.27 -0.67
C CYS A 47 0.09 9.09 -1.75
N GLY A 48 0.37 8.34 -2.83
CA GLY A 48 -0.54 8.17 -3.96
C GLY A 48 -0.96 9.52 -4.56
N THR A 49 -2.26 9.75 -4.70
CA THR A 49 -2.85 10.99 -5.24
C THR A 49 -2.98 12.13 -4.23
N GLY A 50 -2.41 11.98 -3.02
CA GLY A 50 -2.27 13.04 -2.04
C GLY A 50 -3.47 13.31 -1.14
N VAL A 51 -4.51 12.48 -1.16
CA VAL A 51 -5.73 12.68 -0.38
C VAL A 51 -5.44 12.73 1.14
N LEU A 52 -4.67 11.77 1.66
CA LEU A 52 -4.31 11.76 3.08
C LEU A 52 -3.23 12.80 3.42
N THR A 53 -2.33 13.10 2.48
CA THR A 53 -1.39 14.24 2.61
C THR A 53 -2.16 15.54 2.87
N ALA A 54 -3.21 15.79 2.09
CA ALA A 54 -4.06 16.95 2.26
C ALA A 54 -4.83 16.92 3.59
N GLU A 55 -5.26 15.75 4.05
CA GLU A 55 -5.95 15.60 5.33
C GLU A 55 -5.02 15.88 6.52
N ILE A 56 -3.76 15.48 6.44
CA ILE A 56 -2.73 15.81 7.43
C ILE A 56 -2.44 17.32 7.42
N ALA A 57 -2.30 17.93 6.24
CA ALA A 57 -2.04 19.34 6.08
C ALA A 57 -3.17 20.25 6.64
N LYS A 58 -4.44 19.82 6.53
CA LYS A 58 -5.59 20.53 7.13
C LYS A 58 -5.49 20.67 8.65
N ARG A 59 -4.70 19.83 9.32
CA ARG A 59 -4.44 19.89 10.76
C ARG A 59 -3.31 20.86 11.13
N GLY A 60 -2.74 21.57 10.14
CA GLY A 60 -1.72 22.59 10.33
C GLY A 60 -0.28 22.08 10.18
N ALA A 61 -0.06 20.81 9.87
CA ALA A 61 1.27 20.27 9.63
C ALA A 61 1.83 20.67 8.26
N GLN A 62 3.16 20.78 8.17
CA GLN A 62 3.90 20.94 6.92
C GLN A 62 4.19 19.54 6.35
N VAL A 63 3.57 19.20 5.23
CA VAL A 63 3.61 17.83 4.71
C VAL A 63 4.34 17.74 3.38
N LEU A 64 5.23 16.76 3.25
CA LEU A 64 5.78 16.32 1.96
C LEU A 64 5.22 14.93 1.64
N GLY A 65 4.60 14.79 0.47
CA GLY A 65 4.21 13.47 -0.07
C GLY A 65 5.29 12.88 -0.97
N ILE A 66 5.64 11.61 -0.74
CA ILE A 66 6.55 10.83 -1.60
C ILE A 66 5.82 9.60 -2.13
N ASP A 67 5.90 9.35 -3.44
CA ASP A 67 5.41 8.13 -4.08
C ASP A 67 6.33 7.68 -5.21
N GLY A 68 6.44 6.37 -5.42
CA GLY A 68 7.26 5.80 -6.51
C GLY A 68 6.66 5.98 -7.90
N SER A 69 5.37 6.32 -8.00
CA SER A 69 4.64 6.48 -9.25
C SER A 69 4.58 7.95 -9.67
N ALA A 70 5.26 8.30 -10.77
CA ALA A 70 5.19 9.64 -11.33
C ALA A 70 3.74 10.05 -11.69
N ALA A 71 2.91 9.11 -12.18
CA ALA A 71 1.52 9.39 -12.50
C ALA A 71 0.66 9.73 -11.27
N MET A 72 0.95 9.11 -10.12
CA MET A 72 0.30 9.46 -8.84
C MET A 72 0.73 10.86 -8.39
N ILE A 73 2.01 11.17 -8.46
CA ILE A 73 2.55 12.49 -8.09
C ILE A 73 2.01 13.60 -9.01
N GLU A 74 1.94 13.39 -10.31
CA GLU A 74 1.32 14.34 -11.24
C GLU A 74 -0.13 14.64 -10.87
N THR A 75 -0.89 13.60 -10.51
CA THR A 75 -2.28 13.74 -10.05
C THR A 75 -2.35 14.49 -8.72
N ALA A 76 -1.48 14.16 -7.76
CA ALA A 76 -1.42 14.82 -6.45
C ALA A 76 -1.13 16.33 -6.58
N ILE A 77 -0.14 16.71 -7.40
CA ILE A 77 0.20 18.11 -7.68
C ILE A 77 -0.99 18.86 -8.32
N ALA A 78 -1.69 18.20 -9.27
CA ALA A 78 -2.84 18.81 -9.92
C ALA A 78 -4.03 19.01 -8.97
N GLN A 79 -4.27 18.07 -8.06
CA GLN A 79 -5.38 18.15 -7.11
C GLN A 79 -5.08 19.07 -5.91
N TYR A 80 -3.83 19.14 -5.47
CA TYR A 80 -3.39 19.89 -4.28
C TYR A 80 -2.21 20.81 -4.57
N PRO A 81 -2.36 21.85 -5.40
CA PRO A 81 -1.25 22.69 -5.89
C PRO A 81 -0.53 23.49 -4.80
N GLY A 82 -1.08 23.51 -3.58
CA GLY A 82 -0.47 24.17 -2.41
C GLY A 82 0.33 23.23 -1.50
N LEU A 83 0.47 21.94 -1.86
CA LEU A 83 1.23 20.94 -1.11
C LEU A 83 2.45 20.47 -1.88
N ASP A 84 3.46 20.01 -1.16
CA ASP A 84 4.70 19.51 -1.75
C ASP A 84 4.62 18.01 -2.01
N PHE A 85 4.95 17.60 -3.25
CA PHE A 85 5.00 16.22 -3.67
C PHE A 85 6.26 15.94 -4.50
N THR A 86 6.82 14.74 -4.35
CA THR A 86 7.98 14.30 -5.12
C THR A 86 7.96 12.82 -5.43
N VAL A 87 8.52 12.45 -6.58
CA VAL A 87 8.74 11.04 -6.91
C VAL A 87 9.94 10.53 -6.10
N GLY A 88 9.76 9.39 -5.42
CA GLY A 88 10.82 8.75 -4.66
C GLY A 88 10.42 7.36 -4.19
N TYR A 89 11.44 6.51 -3.94
CA TYR A 89 11.24 5.13 -3.51
C TYR A 89 11.47 5.00 -2.01
N GLY A 90 10.63 4.21 -1.33
CA GLY A 90 10.68 4.08 0.14
C GLY A 90 11.96 3.48 0.68
N ASP A 91 12.67 2.70 -0.11
CA ASP A 91 13.94 2.04 0.23
C ASP A 91 15.20 2.82 -0.22
N ASP A 92 15.01 4.00 -0.86
CA ASP A 92 16.11 4.82 -1.36
C ASP A 92 15.70 6.31 -1.43
N PHE A 93 15.42 6.92 -0.27
CA PHE A 93 15.18 8.36 -0.19
C PHE A 93 16.01 9.01 0.91
N THR A 94 16.29 10.29 0.73
CA THR A 94 16.98 11.13 1.72
C THR A 94 16.24 12.45 1.89
N VAL A 95 16.39 13.06 3.06
CA VAL A 95 15.77 14.34 3.38
C VAL A 95 16.81 15.34 3.85
N ALA A 96 16.62 16.62 3.49
CA ALA A 96 17.55 17.67 3.87
C ALA A 96 17.47 18.05 5.37
N GLN A 97 16.30 17.88 5.97
CA GLN A 97 16.02 18.17 7.37
C GLN A 97 15.11 17.09 7.95
N PRO A 98 15.28 16.73 9.24
CA PRO A 98 14.49 15.69 9.85
C PRO A 98 13.00 16.10 9.99
N TYR A 99 12.16 15.07 10.04
CA TYR A 99 10.71 15.15 10.24
C TYR A 99 10.34 14.79 11.68
N ASP A 100 9.22 15.34 12.15
CA ASP A 100 8.61 14.99 13.43
C ASP A 100 7.87 13.66 13.36
N ALA A 101 7.26 13.39 12.19
CA ALA A 101 6.56 12.16 11.95
C ALA A 101 6.72 11.66 10.50
N VAL A 102 6.64 10.34 10.33
CA VAL A 102 6.42 9.68 9.05
C VAL A 102 5.11 8.92 9.12
N PHE A 103 4.28 9.12 8.09
CA PHE A 103 3.00 8.47 7.89
C PHE A 103 3.08 7.57 6.66
N SER A 104 2.37 6.43 6.67
CA SER A 104 2.22 5.60 5.47
C SER A 104 0.93 4.79 5.55
N ASN A 105 0.03 4.95 4.58
CA ASN A 105 -1.21 4.18 4.54
C ASN A 105 -1.28 3.31 3.29
N ALA A 106 -1.49 2.02 3.47
CA ALA A 106 -1.68 1.01 2.41
C ALA A 106 -0.57 0.99 1.33
N ALA A 107 0.67 1.41 1.67
CA ALA A 107 1.78 1.53 0.73
C ALA A 107 2.95 0.58 1.05
N LEU A 108 3.31 0.37 2.32
CA LEU A 108 4.52 -0.36 2.70
C LEU A 108 4.59 -1.81 2.17
N HIS A 109 3.45 -2.47 1.98
CA HIS A 109 3.43 -3.82 1.43
C HIS A 109 3.80 -3.88 -0.06
N TRP A 110 3.79 -2.76 -0.78
CA TRP A 110 4.31 -2.63 -2.14
C TRP A 110 5.83 -2.42 -2.18
N MET A 111 6.42 -1.99 -1.07
CA MET A 111 7.86 -1.79 -0.90
C MET A 111 8.53 -3.12 -0.48
N SER A 112 8.22 -4.19 -1.22
CA SER A 112 8.53 -5.58 -0.86
C SER A 112 9.98 -5.98 -1.13
N ARG A 113 10.75 -5.16 -1.89
CA ARG A 113 12.13 -5.45 -2.29
C ARG A 113 13.06 -5.54 -1.10
N ASP A 114 13.02 -4.54 -0.22
CA ASP A 114 13.83 -4.47 0.99
C ASP A 114 13.10 -3.70 2.11
N PRO A 115 12.25 -4.37 2.90
CA PRO A 115 11.54 -3.72 4.01
C PRO A 115 12.46 -3.15 5.09
N ASP A 116 13.66 -3.71 5.28
CA ASP A 116 14.61 -3.22 6.26
C ASP A 116 15.29 -1.91 5.77
N ALA A 117 15.55 -1.77 4.47
CA ALA A 117 15.99 -0.51 3.88
C ALA A 117 14.92 0.58 4.02
N VAL A 118 13.64 0.26 3.80
CA VAL A 118 12.52 1.20 4.05
C VAL A 118 12.53 1.70 5.49
N ILE A 119 12.60 0.79 6.45
CA ILE A 119 12.66 1.14 7.89
C ILE A 119 13.88 2.01 8.19
N SER A 120 15.02 1.71 7.58
CA SER A 120 16.26 2.49 7.72
C SER A 120 16.11 3.91 7.17
N CYS A 121 15.56 4.07 5.96
CA CYS A 121 15.28 5.38 5.36
C CYS A 121 14.33 6.21 6.23
N VAL A 122 13.24 5.60 6.72
CA VAL A 122 12.31 6.26 7.65
C VAL A 122 13.01 6.68 8.94
N ARG A 123 13.84 5.81 9.51
CA ARG A 123 14.61 6.15 10.70
C ARG A 123 15.53 7.35 10.46
N MET A 124 16.22 7.38 9.34
CA MET A 124 17.10 8.50 8.99
C MET A 124 16.34 9.80 8.76
N ALA A 125 15.13 9.72 8.22
CA ALA A 125 14.28 10.87 7.97
C ALA A 125 13.67 11.49 9.24
N LEU A 126 13.47 10.71 10.30
CA LEU A 126 12.87 11.19 11.55
C LEU A 126 13.93 11.84 12.46
N ARG A 127 13.52 12.82 13.28
CA ARG A 127 14.33 13.26 14.44
C ARG A 127 14.32 12.19 15.55
N PRO A 128 15.28 12.16 16.48
CA PRO A 128 15.16 11.37 17.71
C PRO A 128 13.83 11.68 18.44
N GLY A 129 13.12 10.63 18.85
CA GLY A 129 11.77 10.76 19.42
C GLY A 129 10.65 11.01 18.42
N GLY A 130 10.95 11.14 17.12
CA GLY A 130 9.95 11.23 16.05
C GLY A 130 9.17 9.92 15.89
N ARG A 131 7.93 10.01 15.40
CA ARG A 131 7.02 8.87 15.30
C ARG A 131 6.85 8.36 13.87
N PHE A 132 6.75 7.06 13.74
CA PHE A 132 6.38 6.37 12.50
C PHE A 132 5.03 5.68 12.71
N VAL A 133 4.01 6.13 11.99
CA VAL A 133 2.65 5.60 12.06
C VAL A 133 2.26 5.08 10.70
N ALA A 134 1.90 3.80 10.62
CA ALA A 134 1.53 3.22 9.33
C ALA A 134 0.52 2.09 9.44
N GLU A 135 -0.13 1.82 8.29
CA GLU A 135 -0.97 0.66 8.07
C GLU A 135 -0.59 -0.02 6.74
N LEU A 136 -0.44 -1.34 6.78
CA LEU A 136 -0.13 -2.17 5.61
C LEU A 136 -0.94 -3.46 5.62
N GLY A 137 -0.91 -4.20 4.51
CA GLY A 137 -1.42 -5.58 4.50
C GLY A 137 -0.59 -6.47 5.41
N GLY A 138 -1.22 -7.19 6.32
CA GLY A 138 -0.59 -8.18 7.19
C GLY A 138 -0.65 -9.60 6.62
N ALA A 139 -0.06 -10.56 7.31
CA ALA A 139 -0.12 -11.97 6.95
C ALA A 139 -1.57 -12.42 6.74
N GLY A 140 -1.84 -13.17 5.69
CA GLY A 140 -3.22 -13.54 5.34
C GLY A 140 -4.01 -12.49 4.54
N ASN A 141 -3.49 -11.29 4.34
CA ASN A 141 -4.14 -10.29 3.50
C ASN A 141 -4.35 -10.83 2.08
N CYS A 142 -5.59 -10.76 1.57
CA CYS A 142 -5.98 -11.30 0.26
C CYS A 142 -5.67 -12.79 0.08
N ALA A 143 -5.74 -13.60 1.14
CA ALA A 143 -5.35 -15.01 1.09
C ALA A 143 -6.19 -15.81 0.08
N THR A 144 -7.50 -15.58 0.03
CA THR A 144 -8.39 -16.22 -0.93
C THR A 144 -8.07 -15.79 -2.35
N LEU A 145 -7.89 -14.48 -2.60
CA LEU A 145 -7.56 -13.94 -3.92
C LEU A 145 -6.22 -14.49 -4.43
N THR A 146 -5.19 -14.46 -3.59
CA THR A 146 -3.85 -14.95 -3.96
C THR A 146 -3.82 -16.46 -4.18
N SER A 147 -4.59 -17.23 -3.38
CA SER A 147 -4.74 -18.69 -3.57
C SER A 147 -5.48 -19.00 -4.87
N ALA A 148 -6.56 -18.28 -5.17
CA ALA A 148 -7.30 -18.43 -6.42
C ALA A 148 -6.43 -18.14 -7.64
N MET A 149 -5.63 -17.06 -7.58
CA MET A 149 -4.66 -16.71 -8.63
C MET A 149 -3.67 -17.85 -8.85
N ARG A 150 -2.95 -18.29 -7.83
CA ARG A 150 -1.96 -19.36 -7.94
C ARG A 150 -2.56 -20.64 -8.53
N THR A 151 -3.76 -21.02 -8.08
CA THR A 151 -4.47 -22.20 -8.58
C THR A 151 -4.85 -22.03 -10.05
N ALA A 152 -5.42 -20.89 -10.45
CA ALA A 152 -5.79 -20.63 -11.83
C ALA A 152 -4.57 -20.65 -12.77
N TRP A 153 -3.43 -20.05 -12.38
CA TRP A 153 -2.17 -20.12 -13.16
C TRP A 153 -1.73 -21.55 -13.37
N ARG A 154 -1.71 -22.37 -12.31
CA ARG A 154 -1.30 -23.79 -12.38
C ARG A 154 -2.21 -24.61 -13.29
N GLU A 155 -3.54 -24.43 -13.18
CA GLU A 155 -4.52 -25.15 -13.99
C GLU A 155 -4.42 -24.80 -15.47
N HIS A 156 -3.94 -23.61 -15.83
CA HIS A 156 -3.67 -23.20 -17.21
C HIS A 156 -2.25 -23.53 -17.69
N GLY A 157 -1.49 -24.32 -16.93
CA GLY A 157 -0.12 -24.73 -17.29
C GLY A 157 0.90 -23.57 -17.22
N LEU A 158 0.56 -22.48 -16.53
CA LEU A 158 1.44 -21.34 -16.35
C LEU A 158 2.25 -21.48 -15.05
N ARG A 159 3.45 -20.87 -15.04
CA ARG A 159 4.22 -20.76 -13.82
C ARG A 159 3.47 -19.89 -12.82
N GLU A 160 3.38 -20.33 -11.55
CA GLU A 160 2.78 -19.52 -10.50
C GLU A 160 3.44 -18.13 -10.40
N PRO A 161 2.65 -17.05 -10.33
CA PRO A 161 3.21 -15.71 -10.30
C PRO A 161 3.90 -15.42 -8.96
N GLY A 162 5.04 -14.76 -9.01
CA GLY A 162 5.62 -14.13 -7.83
C GLY A 162 4.75 -12.95 -7.41
N LEU A 163 4.16 -13.00 -6.21
CA LEU A 163 3.31 -11.92 -5.73
C LEU A 163 4.17 -10.69 -5.40
N PRO A 164 3.73 -9.47 -5.77
CA PRO A 164 4.52 -8.26 -5.59
C PRO A 164 4.47 -7.71 -4.16
N TRP A 165 3.69 -8.32 -3.29
CA TRP A 165 3.43 -7.80 -1.95
C TRP A 165 4.21 -8.52 -0.86
N TYR A 166 4.56 -7.76 0.17
CA TYR A 166 5.08 -8.24 1.43
C TYR A 166 4.01 -8.09 2.52
N PHE A 167 3.51 -9.22 3.02
CA PHE A 167 2.50 -9.27 4.08
C PHE A 167 3.08 -9.94 5.33
N PRO A 168 3.70 -9.17 6.24
CA PRO A 168 4.33 -9.71 7.44
C PRO A 168 3.33 -10.12 8.51
N THR A 169 3.75 -11.02 9.40
CA THR A 169 3.09 -11.22 10.68
C THR A 169 3.36 -10.04 11.62
N PRO A 170 2.51 -9.79 12.64
CA PRO A 170 2.77 -8.76 13.65
C PRO A 170 4.12 -8.93 14.34
N ALA A 171 4.46 -10.15 14.73
CA ALA A 171 5.72 -10.44 15.40
C ALA A 171 6.94 -10.16 14.51
N GLU A 172 6.88 -10.56 13.23
CA GLU A 172 7.94 -10.31 12.25
C GLU A 172 8.18 -8.81 12.08
N TYR A 173 7.12 -8.03 11.88
CA TYR A 173 7.26 -6.60 11.61
C TYR A 173 7.69 -5.82 12.86
N ALA A 174 7.21 -6.21 14.06
CA ALA A 174 7.68 -5.65 15.31
C ALA A 174 9.19 -5.83 15.50
N VAL A 175 9.70 -7.05 15.24
CA VAL A 175 11.14 -7.34 15.33
C VAL A 175 11.94 -6.50 14.35
N ARG A 176 11.46 -6.29 13.11
CA ARG A 176 12.12 -5.43 12.11
C ARG A 176 12.17 -3.97 12.58
N LEU A 177 11.07 -3.44 13.09
CA LEU A 177 11.00 -2.08 13.63
C LEU A 177 11.99 -1.90 14.79
N GLU A 178 12.03 -2.84 15.73
CA GLU A 178 12.93 -2.76 16.88
C GLU A 178 14.41 -2.87 16.47
N LYS A 179 14.75 -3.77 15.56
CA LYS A 179 16.10 -3.85 14.97
C LYS A 179 16.46 -2.58 14.21
N GLY A 180 15.49 -1.97 13.52
CA GLY A 180 15.62 -0.68 12.83
C GLY A 180 15.74 0.54 13.74
N GLY A 181 15.77 0.36 15.08
CA GLY A 181 15.97 1.44 16.04
C GLY A 181 14.71 2.16 16.47
N PHE A 182 13.57 1.50 16.37
CA PHE A 182 12.28 2.00 16.86
C PHE A 182 11.88 1.32 18.18
N THR A 183 11.01 1.97 18.94
CA THR A 183 10.23 1.36 20.01
C THR A 183 8.78 1.29 19.55
N VAL A 184 8.24 0.09 19.41
CA VAL A 184 6.84 -0.12 19.04
C VAL A 184 5.95 0.25 20.23
N ARG A 185 4.99 1.13 20.01
CA ARG A 185 4.02 1.59 21.01
C ARG A 185 2.65 0.98 20.83
N ILE A 186 2.23 0.84 19.57
CA ILE A 186 0.96 0.27 19.16
C ILE A 186 1.24 -0.73 18.04
N LEU A 187 0.58 -1.87 18.09
CA LEU A 187 0.59 -2.88 17.03
C LEU A 187 -0.78 -3.57 17.03
N GLU A 188 -1.55 -3.33 15.98
CA GLU A 188 -2.89 -3.89 15.80
C GLU A 188 -2.92 -4.76 14.56
N TYR A 189 -3.59 -5.91 14.67
CA TYR A 189 -3.77 -6.84 13.57
C TYR A 189 -5.26 -7.15 13.44
N VAL A 190 -5.85 -6.74 12.32
CA VAL A 190 -7.31 -6.68 12.19
C VAL A 190 -7.76 -7.26 10.84
N ASP A 191 -8.70 -8.20 10.90
CA ASP A 191 -9.46 -8.60 9.71
C ASP A 191 -10.33 -7.43 9.26
N ARG A 192 -10.23 -7.07 7.99
CA ARG A 192 -10.98 -5.97 7.40
C ARG A 192 -11.64 -6.40 6.09
N PRO A 193 -12.69 -7.23 6.14
CA PRO A 193 -13.48 -7.53 4.94
C PRO A 193 -13.97 -6.23 4.31
N THR A 194 -13.61 -6.02 3.04
CA THR A 194 -13.89 -4.75 2.36
C THR A 194 -14.75 -5.01 1.12
N PRO A 195 -15.93 -4.37 0.97
CA PRO A 195 -16.71 -4.42 -0.25
C PRO A 195 -15.88 -3.99 -1.47
N LEU A 196 -16.07 -4.70 -2.58
CA LEU A 196 -15.43 -4.42 -3.87
C LEU A 196 -16.45 -3.77 -4.82
N ASP A 197 -17.06 -2.68 -4.39
CA ASP A 197 -18.14 -2.01 -5.13
C ASP A 197 -17.66 -1.54 -6.51
N GLU A 198 -16.39 -1.19 -6.61
CA GLU A 198 -15.75 -0.75 -7.86
C GLU A 198 -15.21 -1.90 -8.73
N CYS A 199 -15.42 -3.13 -8.29
CA CYS A 199 -15.04 -4.34 -9.02
C CYS A 199 -16.28 -5.17 -9.38
N PRO A 200 -17.17 -4.70 -10.28
CA PRO A 200 -18.39 -5.42 -10.64
C PRO A 200 -18.11 -6.80 -11.23
N GLY A 201 -16.97 -6.98 -11.91
CA GLY A 201 -16.47 -8.28 -12.36
C GLY A 201 -15.78 -9.11 -11.26
N GLY A 202 -15.76 -8.64 -10.02
CA GLY A 202 -15.30 -9.38 -8.85
C GLY A 202 -13.79 -9.52 -8.75
N ALA A 203 -13.33 -10.74 -8.39
CA ALA A 203 -11.91 -11.04 -8.22
C ALA A 203 -11.08 -10.78 -9.50
N ALA A 204 -11.69 -10.95 -10.68
CA ALA A 204 -11.04 -10.66 -11.95
C ALA A 204 -10.68 -9.18 -12.10
N ASP A 205 -11.60 -8.27 -11.75
CA ASP A 205 -11.34 -6.84 -11.79
C ASP A 205 -10.30 -6.43 -10.75
N TRP A 206 -10.38 -7.03 -9.55
CA TRP A 206 -9.37 -6.82 -8.52
C TRP A 206 -7.96 -7.23 -9.02
N VAL A 207 -7.84 -8.38 -9.71
CA VAL A 207 -6.56 -8.82 -10.31
C VAL A 207 -6.07 -7.82 -11.36
N ARG A 208 -6.94 -7.39 -12.28
CA ARG A 208 -6.55 -6.40 -13.30
C ARG A 208 -6.00 -5.13 -12.68
N MET A 209 -6.55 -4.73 -11.56
CA MET A 209 -6.24 -3.48 -10.89
C MET A 209 -4.99 -3.54 -10.02
N PHE A 210 -4.91 -4.53 -9.13
CA PHE A 210 -3.83 -4.63 -8.15
C PHE A 210 -2.72 -5.60 -8.55
N ALA A 211 -2.99 -6.50 -9.48
CA ALA A 211 -2.06 -7.52 -9.91
C ALA A 211 -1.88 -7.53 -11.44
N GLY A 212 -2.25 -6.44 -12.11
CA GLY A 212 -2.24 -6.36 -13.58
C GLY A 212 -0.89 -6.68 -14.20
N SER A 213 0.22 -6.29 -13.56
CA SER A 213 1.57 -6.63 -14.01
C SER A 213 1.86 -8.14 -14.07
N LEU A 214 1.11 -8.96 -13.32
CA LEU A 214 1.23 -10.41 -13.38
C LEU A 214 0.62 -10.99 -14.67
N LEU A 215 -0.24 -10.22 -15.33
CA LEU A 215 -0.85 -10.60 -16.60
C LEU A 215 0.07 -10.33 -17.81
N ASP A 216 1.09 -9.48 -17.67
CA ASP A 216 2.02 -9.13 -18.75
C ASP A 216 2.76 -10.36 -19.32
N GLY A 217 2.97 -11.39 -18.51
CA GLY A 217 3.59 -12.66 -18.93
C GLY A 217 2.59 -13.75 -19.39
N VAL A 218 1.28 -13.46 -19.40
CA VAL A 218 0.23 -14.40 -19.78
C VAL A 218 -0.07 -14.26 -21.28
N PRO A 219 -0.11 -15.37 -22.06
CA PRO A 219 -0.55 -15.29 -23.45
C PRO A 219 -1.92 -14.61 -23.57
N PRO A 220 -2.12 -13.67 -24.50
CA PRO A 220 -3.37 -12.90 -24.60
C PRO A 220 -4.64 -13.74 -24.66
N ALA A 221 -4.59 -14.89 -25.34
CA ALA A 221 -5.73 -15.83 -25.46
C ALA A 221 -6.10 -16.51 -24.13
N LEU A 222 -5.20 -16.53 -23.15
CA LEU A 222 -5.42 -17.14 -21.84
C LEU A 222 -5.86 -16.14 -20.76
N VAL A 223 -5.73 -14.83 -20.98
CA VAL A 223 -6.02 -13.81 -19.94
C VAL A 223 -7.47 -13.91 -19.45
N GLU A 224 -8.45 -13.89 -20.36
CA GLU A 224 -9.86 -13.96 -19.99
C GLU A 224 -10.29 -15.31 -19.39
N PRO A 225 -9.87 -16.47 -19.94
CA PRO A 225 -10.10 -17.78 -19.29
C PRO A 225 -9.52 -17.84 -17.87
N LEU A 226 -8.29 -17.34 -17.69
CA LEU A 226 -7.59 -17.32 -16.42
C LEU A 226 -8.34 -16.46 -15.37
N LEU A 227 -8.74 -15.26 -15.74
CA LEU A 227 -9.47 -14.35 -14.85
C LEU A 227 -10.87 -14.88 -14.48
N ARG A 228 -11.54 -15.51 -15.42
CA ARG A 228 -12.80 -16.22 -15.15
C ARG A 228 -12.59 -17.31 -14.11
N ARG A 229 -11.50 -18.10 -14.26
CA ARG A 229 -11.17 -19.15 -13.30
C ARG A 229 -10.84 -18.62 -11.92
N VAL A 230 -10.15 -17.47 -11.83
CA VAL A 230 -9.93 -16.77 -10.54
C VAL A 230 -11.26 -16.44 -9.88
N ASN A 231 -12.23 -15.89 -10.63
CA ASN A 231 -13.58 -15.60 -10.11
C ASN A 231 -14.27 -16.85 -9.56
N GLU A 232 -14.26 -17.97 -10.33
CA GLU A 232 -14.89 -19.21 -9.91
C GLU A 232 -14.29 -19.74 -8.60
N LEU A 233 -12.97 -19.67 -8.45
CA LEU A 233 -12.26 -20.15 -7.28
C LEU A 233 -12.46 -19.23 -6.06
N ALA A 234 -12.56 -17.92 -6.27
CA ALA A 234 -12.74 -16.96 -5.19
C ALA A 234 -14.20 -16.83 -4.72
N ALA A 235 -15.16 -17.05 -5.61
CA ALA A 235 -16.59 -16.81 -5.36
C ALA A 235 -17.14 -17.49 -4.12
N PRO A 236 -16.86 -18.77 -3.80
CA PRO A 236 -17.41 -19.43 -2.61
C PRO A 236 -17.08 -18.71 -1.31
N ALA A 237 -15.92 -18.06 -1.23
CA ALA A 237 -15.45 -17.37 -0.02
C ALA A 237 -15.70 -15.86 -0.06
N LEU A 238 -15.69 -15.21 -1.24
CA LEU A 238 -15.69 -13.76 -1.35
C LEU A 238 -16.96 -13.15 -1.95
N ARG A 239 -17.84 -13.95 -2.57
CA ARG A 239 -19.10 -13.45 -3.09
C ARG A 239 -20.17 -13.48 -2.00
N ARG A 240 -20.90 -12.38 -1.84
CA ARG A 240 -22.04 -12.22 -0.93
C ARG A 240 -23.26 -11.81 -1.74
N GLU A 241 -24.45 -11.80 -1.11
CA GLU A 241 -25.68 -11.27 -1.74
C GLU A 241 -25.53 -9.80 -2.15
N SER A 242 -24.80 -9.02 -1.33
CA SER A 242 -24.54 -7.59 -1.56
C SER A 242 -23.43 -7.31 -2.59
N GLY A 243 -22.73 -8.32 -3.11
CA GLY A 243 -21.61 -8.13 -4.03
C GLY A 243 -20.34 -8.91 -3.61
N TRP A 244 -19.21 -8.46 -4.10
CA TRP A 244 -17.91 -9.05 -3.77
C TRP A 244 -17.27 -8.37 -2.56
N VAL A 245 -16.51 -9.13 -1.77
CA VAL A 245 -15.80 -8.64 -0.58
C VAL A 245 -14.38 -9.17 -0.62
N ALA A 246 -13.38 -8.29 -0.50
CA ALA A 246 -11.99 -8.72 -0.34
C ALA A 246 -11.72 -9.13 1.11
N ASP A 247 -10.95 -10.19 1.28
CA ASP A 247 -10.47 -10.68 2.57
C ASP A 247 -9.21 -9.95 3.01
N TYR A 248 -9.34 -8.62 3.22
CA TYR A 248 -8.21 -7.82 3.67
C TYR A 248 -7.90 -8.08 5.14
N VAL A 249 -6.60 -8.10 5.43
CA VAL A 249 -6.05 -8.12 6.79
C VAL A 249 -5.09 -6.94 6.91
N ARG A 250 -5.22 -6.15 7.96
CA ARG A 250 -4.40 -4.96 8.17
C ARG A 250 -3.52 -5.11 9.41
N LEU A 251 -2.28 -4.72 9.24
CA LEU A 251 -1.31 -4.50 10.30
C LEU A 251 -1.11 -3.00 10.44
N ARG A 252 -1.52 -2.44 11.59
CA ARG A 252 -1.38 -1.02 11.92
C ARG A 252 -0.42 -0.89 13.07
N PHE A 253 0.43 0.13 13.05
CA PHE A 253 1.37 0.38 14.12
C PHE A 253 1.66 1.86 14.34
N ALA A 254 2.09 2.17 15.56
CA ALA A 254 2.78 3.39 15.90
C ALA A 254 4.09 3.05 16.61
N ALA A 255 5.20 3.59 16.12
CA ALA A 255 6.54 3.37 16.67
C ALA A 255 7.29 4.68 16.80
N VAL A 256 8.20 4.77 17.75
CA VAL A 256 8.99 5.98 18.07
C VAL A 256 10.46 5.69 17.83
N ARG A 257 11.15 6.58 17.10
CA ARG A 257 12.60 6.51 16.88
C ARG A 257 13.33 6.66 18.22
N ARG A 258 14.20 5.69 18.53
CA ARG A 258 15.12 5.74 19.67
C ARG A 258 16.29 6.69 19.40
#